data_46323bdfe2aaa3a9864a49a2a30c6996
#
_entry.id   46323bdfe2aaa3a9864a49a2a30c6996
#
_cell.length_a   1.000
_cell.length_b   1.000
_cell.length_c   1.000
_cell.angle_alpha   90.00
_cell.angle_beta   90.00
_cell.angle_gamma   90.00
#
_symmetry.space_group_name_H-M   'P 1'
#
loop_
_entity.id
_entity.type
_entity.pdbx_description
1 polymer ?
#
loop_
_entity_poly.entity_id
_entity_poly.type
_entity_poly.pdbx_seq_one_letter_code
_entity_poly.pdbx_strand_id
1 'polypeptide(L)'
;MKFFTASLACLLLAACTNSPKAPASTSSAAIDPATLGSVTGKVVVDGPVPASQVIRLDGDPKCAALAQGQERRTEYFVVGDGNTLQNVFVYVKDGLPQRMYPVPQTPVVLDQQQCRYAPRVLGVQAGQQLTIRNGDPLLHNVHGEGAVNQPFDVGTPVQGMEVKRTFATREVMVPIKCNVHAWMTAYVGVLEHPFFAVTDAAGRFSIPNLPPGSYTLEVWHETLGTQTQQVTVAAKESKDLAFTYKAP
;
A
#
# COMPACT_ATOMS: atom_id res chain seq x y z
N MET A 1 89.12 25.46 25.44
CA MET A 1 87.72 25.80 25.64
C MET A 1 87.07 26.01 24.31
N LYS A 2 86.28 25.02 23.89
CA LYS A 2 85.55 25.04 22.57
C LYS A 2 84.08 25.16 22.88
N PHE A 3 83.45 26.23 22.44
CA PHE A 3 82.04 26.47 22.61
C PHE A 3 81.27 25.79 21.38
N PHE A 4 80.38 24.88 21.70
CA PHE A 4 79.43 24.31 20.69
C PHE A 4 78.13 25.13 20.77
N THR A 5 77.78 25.74 19.66
CA THR A 5 76.46 26.38 19.49
C THR A 5 75.50 25.36 18.86
N ALA A 6 74.47 25.01 19.62
CA ALA A 6 73.42 24.16 19.09
C ALA A 6 72.32 25.03 18.46
N SER A 7 72.11 24.83 17.14
CA SER A 7 71.00 25.43 16.42
C SER A 7 69.74 24.57 16.55
N LEU A 8 68.68 25.19 17.12
CA LEU A 8 67.35 24.59 17.27
C LEU A 8 66.52 24.86 16.03
N ALA A 9 66.30 23.81 15.23
CA ALA A 9 65.42 23.88 14.08
C ALA A 9 63.96 23.65 14.51
N CYS A 10 63.10 24.68 14.41
CA CYS A 10 61.68 24.58 14.62
C CYS A 10 61.01 23.95 13.38
N LEU A 11 60.53 22.70 13.48
CA LEU A 11 59.63 22.09 12.50
C LEU A 11 58.20 22.60 12.76
N LEU A 12 57.71 23.39 11.83
CA LEU A 12 56.26 23.75 11.76
C LEU A 12 55.49 22.59 11.15
N LEU A 13 54.77 21.83 11.96
CA LEU A 13 53.78 20.85 11.53
C LEU A 13 52.50 21.59 11.11
N ALA A 14 52.23 21.65 9.80
CA ALA A 14 50.96 22.12 9.27
C ALA A 14 49.90 21.01 9.48
N ALA A 15 49.05 21.16 10.50
CA ALA A 15 47.88 20.31 10.70
C ALA A 15 46.79 20.66 9.68
N CYS A 16 46.60 19.81 8.67
CA CYS A 16 45.43 19.87 7.81
C CYS A 16 44.20 19.46 8.60
N THR A 17 43.40 20.42 9.08
CA THR A 17 42.10 20.17 9.70
C THR A 17 41.09 19.89 8.60
N ASN A 18 40.83 18.59 8.34
CA ASN A 18 39.64 18.18 7.61
C ASN A 18 38.41 18.44 8.50
N SER A 19 37.77 19.57 8.32
CA SER A 19 36.45 19.81 8.90
C SER A 19 35.44 18.83 8.25
N PRO A 20 34.71 18.04 9.04
CA PRO A 20 33.63 17.21 8.51
C PRO A 20 32.57 18.14 7.89
N LYS A 21 32.29 17.94 6.58
CA LYS A 21 31.19 18.60 5.87
C LYS A 21 29.90 18.25 6.60
N ALA A 22 29.27 19.25 7.25
CA ALA A 22 27.97 19.09 7.87
C ALA A 22 26.98 18.48 6.85
N PRO A 23 26.14 17.51 7.25
CA PRO A 23 25.13 16.96 6.37
C PRO A 23 24.23 18.12 5.93
N ALA A 24 24.04 18.24 4.61
CA ALA A 24 23.13 19.22 4.06
C ALA A 24 21.76 19.02 4.69
N SER A 25 21.30 20.00 5.45
CA SER A 25 19.94 19.99 6.00
C SER A 25 19.01 20.04 4.79
N THR A 26 18.34 18.93 4.49
CA THR A 26 17.26 18.86 3.54
C THR A 26 16.13 19.70 4.10
N SER A 27 16.10 20.97 3.78
CA SER A 27 14.96 21.84 3.98
C SER A 27 13.83 21.26 3.14
N SER A 28 12.94 20.50 3.78
CA SER A 28 11.68 20.08 3.19
C SER A 28 10.84 21.32 2.96
N ALA A 29 10.98 21.95 1.79
CA ALA A 29 10.11 23.05 1.42
C ALA A 29 8.65 22.62 1.60
N ALA A 30 7.85 23.49 2.23
CA ALA A 30 6.43 23.22 2.39
C ALA A 30 5.81 23.02 1.00
N ILE A 31 4.99 21.98 0.84
CA ILE A 31 4.23 21.80 -0.39
C ILE A 31 3.18 22.93 -0.43
N ASP A 32 3.20 23.73 -1.48
CA ASP A 32 2.17 24.74 -1.70
C ASP A 32 0.87 24.06 -2.16
N PRO A 33 -0.20 24.07 -1.34
CA PRO A 33 -1.47 23.46 -1.70
C PRO A 33 -2.06 24.01 -3.02
N ALA A 34 -1.71 25.24 -3.37
CA ALA A 34 -2.18 25.87 -4.61
C ALA A 34 -1.56 25.27 -5.88
N THR A 35 -0.52 24.46 -5.76
CA THR A 35 0.18 23.84 -6.90
C THR A 35 -0.14 22.36 -7.08
N LEU A 36 -0.89 21.76 -6.17
CA LEU A 36 -1.18 20.32 -6.19
C LEU A 36 -1.92 19.91 -7.46
N GLY A 37 -1.46 18.83 -8.06
CA GLY A 37 -2.09 18.15 -9.18
C GLY A 37 -2.71 16.82 -8.78
N SER A 38 -3.02 16.00 -9.75
CA SER A 38 -3.57 14.66 -9.54
C SER A 38 -3.17 13.71 -10.67
N VAL A 39 -3.24 12.41 -10.36
CA VAL A 39 -3.23 11.38 -11.39
C VAL A 39 -4.53 10.60 -11.28
N THR A 40 -5.23 10.49 -12.39
CA THR A 40 -6.40 9.63 -12.56
C THR A 40 -6.07 8.54 -13.57
N GLY A 41 -6.93 7.55 -13.68
CA GLY A 41 -6.73 6.59 -14.75
C GLY A 41 -7.62 5.38 -14.65
N LYS A 42 -7.33 4.43 -15.53
CA LYS A 42 -8.10 3.19 -15.68
C LYS A 42 -7.16 2.00 -15.82
N VAL A 43 -7.55 0.89 -15.23
CA VAL A 43 -6.87 -0.40 -15.38
C VAL A 43 -7.79 -1.35 -16.12
N VAL A 44 -7.26 -2.01 -17.14
CA VAL A 44 -7.97 -3.03 -17.93
C VAL A 44 -7.13 -4.29 -18.05
N VAL A 45 -7.77 -5.40 -18.42
CA VAL A 45 -7.09 -6.64 -18.77
C VAL A 45 -7.35 -6.96 -20.24
N ASP A 46 -6.29 -7.27 -20.97
CA ASP A 46 -6.33 -7.67 -22.38
C ASP A 46 -6.32 -9.21 -22.47
N GLY A 47 -7.34 -9.75 -23.09
CA GLY A 47 -7.57 -11.18 -23.24
C GLY A 47 -8.53 -11.77 -22.20
N PRO A 48 -8.88 -13.07 -22.36
CA PRO A 48 -9.81 -13.75 -21.48
C PRO A 48 -9.15 -14.09 -20.14
N VAL A 49 -9.76 -13.69 -19.03
CA VAL A 49 -9.33 -14.11 -17.68
C VAL A 49 -10.00 -15.43 -17.29
N PRO A 50 -9.37 -16.23 -16.41
CA PRO A 50 -10.01 -17.40 -15.83
C PRO A 50 -11.35 -17.05 -15.18
N ALA A 51 -12.37 -17.87 -15.45
CA ALA A 51 -13.67 -17.69 -14.83
C ALA A 51 -13.58 -17.82 -13.30
N SER A 52 -14.29 -16.96 -12.59
CA SER A 52 -14.38 -17.06 -11.12
C SER A 52 -15.02 -18.40 -10.73
N GLN A 53 -14.42 -19.07 -9.74
CA GLN A 53 -14.89 -20.36 -9.26
C GLN A 53 -15.93 -20.19 -8.17
N VAL A 54 -16.91 -21.11 -8.13
CA VAL A 54 -17.92 -21.15 -7.07
C VAL A 54 -17.25 -21.58 -5.76
N ILE A 55 -17.44 -20.79 -4.72
CA ILE A 55 -17.03 -21.13 -3.36
C ILE A 55 -18.12 -22.01 -2.75
N ARG A 56 -17.77 -23.24 -2.39
CA ARG A 56 -18.68 -24.16 -1.71
C ARG A 56 -18.81 -23.78 -0.24
N LEU A 57 -20.03 -23.41 0.17
CA LEU A 57 -20.35 -23.01 1.54
C LEU A 57 -21.05 -24.13 2.33
N ASP A 58 -21.25 -25.30 1.71
CA ASP A 58 -21.93 -26.47 2.29
C ASP A 58 -21.19 -27.00 3.56
N GLY A 59 -19.89 -26.77 3.67
CA GLY A 59 -19.12 -27.08 4.87
C GLY A 59 -19.33 -26.12 6.05
N ASP A 60 -19.96 -24.97 5.84
CA ASP A 60 -20.31 -23.99 6.86
C ASP A 60 -21.76 -23.49 6.69
N PRO A 61 -22.72 -24.09 7.40
CA PRO A 61 -24.14 -23.72 7.28
C PRO A 61 -24.43 -22.25 7.63
N LYS A 62 -23.62 -21.61 8.51
CA LYS A 62 -23.79 -20.20 8.85
C LYS A 62 -23.38 -19.31 7.71
N CYS A 63 -22.24 -19.59 7.06
CA CYS A 63 -21.83 -18.88 5.85
C CYS A 63 -22.84 -19.06 4.70
N ALA A 64 -23.38 -20.28 4.54
CA ALA A 64 -24.41 -20.56 3.56
C ALA A 64 -25.68 -19.73 3.83
N ALA A 65 -26.11 -19.64 5.09
CA ALA A 65 -27.25 -18.80 5.49
C ALA A 65 -27.00 -17.30 5.22
N LEU A 66 -25.81 -16.79 5.53
CA LEU A 66 -25.41 -15.40 5.26
C LEU A 66 -25.34 -15.10 3.77
N ALA A 67 -25.10 -16.09 2.93
CA ALA A 67 -25.13 -15.92 1.47
C ALA A 67 -26.55 -15.70 0.93
N GLN A 68 -27.60 -16.01 1.68
CA GLN A 68 -29.02 -15.79 1.32
C GLN A 68 -29.40 -16.38 -0.04
N GLY A 69 -28.87 -17.56 -0.36
CA GLY A 69 -29.05 -18.22 -1.65
C GLY A 69 -28.24 -17.64 -2.81
N GLN A 70 -27.46 -16.61 -2.58
CA GLN A 70 -26.56 -16.07 -3.60
C GLN A 70 -25.31 -16.95 -3.71
N GLU A 71 -24.94 -17.27 -4.93
CA GLU A 71 -23.70 -17.97 -5.21
C GLU A 71 -22.50 -17.08 -4.84
N ARG A 72 -21.58 -17.62 -4.05
CA ARG A 72 -20.30 -16.95 -3.75
C ARG A 72 -19.23 -17.43 -4.72
N ARG A 73 -18.47 -16.49 -5.26
CA ARG A 73 -17.41 -16.75 -6.22
C ARG A 73 -16.08 -16.17 -5.77
N THR A 74 -15.00 -16.77 -6.24
CA THR A 74 -13.65 -16.25 -6.02
C THR A 74 -13.49 -14.89 -6.69
N GLU A 75 -12.71 -14.01 -6.06
CA GLU A 75 -12.52 -12.63 -6.52
C GLU A 75 -11.09 -12.40 -7.06
N TYR A 76 -10.44 -13.47 -7.55
CA TYR A 76 -9.10 -13.34 -8.15
C TYR A 76 -9.08 -12.40 -9.36
N PHE A 77 -10.19 -12.40 -10.12
CA PHE A 77 -10.42 -11.47 -11.21
C PHE A 77 -11.83 -10.91 -11.09
N VAL A 78 -11.94 -9.63 -10.79
CA VAL A 78 -13.22 -8.91 -10.82
C VAL A 78 -13.19 -7.98 -12.02
N VAL A 79 -13.72 -8.49 -13.13
CA VAL A 79 -13.72 -7.81 -14.43
C VAL A 79 -15.10 -7.25 -14.71
N GLY A 80 -15.15 -5.95 -14.98
CA GLY A 80 -16.36 -5.23 -15.38
C GLY A 80 -16.43 -5.01 -16.90
N ASP A 81 -17.39 -4.18 -17.29
CA ASP A 81 -17.61 -3.82 -18.69
C ASP A 81 -16.38 -3.20 -19.34
N GLY A 82 -16.09 -3.61 -20.57
CA GLY A 82 -14.90 -3.14 -21.29
C GLY A 82 -13.60 -3.65 -20.68
N ASN A 83 -13.62 -4.84 -20.10
CA ASN A 83 -12.47 -5.52 -19.49
C ASN A 83 -11.79 -4.71 -18.37
N THR A 84 -12.55 -3.88 -17.68
CA THR A 84 -12.03 -3.10 -16.54
C THR A 84 -11.69 -4.00 -15.37
N LEU A 85 -10.57 -3.72 -14.68
CA LEU A 85 -10.09 -4.57 -13.61
C LEU A 85 -10.21 -3.84 -12.25
N GLN A 86 -11.05 -4.39 -11.38
CA GLN A 86 -11.24 -3.95 -10.00
C GLN A 86 -10.16 -4.54 -9.08
N ASN A 87 -10.00 -3.99 -7.89
CA ASN A 87 -9.08 -4.46 -6.84
C ASN A 87 -7.60 -4.36 -7.22
N VAL A 88 -7.24 -3.47 -8.11
CA VAL A 88 -5.84 -3.14 -8.40
C VAL A 88 -5.39 -2.05 -7.44
N PHE A 89 -4.30 -2.28 -6.71
CA PHE A 89 -3.66 -1.27 -5.89
C PHE A 89 -2.74 -0.42 -6.75
N VAL A 90 -2.94 0.90 -6.73
CA VAL A 90 -2.18 1.87 -7.52
C VAL A 90 -1.50 2.83 -6.57
N TYR A 91 -0.20 3.06 -6.71
CA TYR A 91 0.53 3.95 -5.80
C TYR A 91 1.75 4.59 -6.45
N VAL A 92 2.17 5.70 -5.86
CA VAL A 92 3.44 6.34 -6.23
C VAL A 92 4.58 5.52 -5.62
N LYS A 93 5.36 4.87 -6.47
CA LYS A 93 6.51 4.05 -6.07
C LYS A 93 7.73 4.89 -5.76
N ASP A 94 8.04 5.85 -6.65
CA ASP A 94 9.21 6.70 -6.57
C ASP A 94 8.90 8.13 -7.07
N GLY A 95 9.79 9.08 -6.73
CA GLY A 95 9.73 10.47 -7.19
C GLY A 95 9.13 11.44 -6.16
N LEU A 96 8.59 10.95 -5.06
CA LEU A 96 8.09 11.82 -4.00
C LEU A 96 9.23 12.53 -3.26
N PRO A 97 9.04 13.79 -2.85
CA PRO A 97 9.97 14.45 -1.97
C PRO A 97 10.21 13.65 -0.68
N GLN A 98 11.48 13.52 -0.28
CA GLN A 98 11.83 12.88 0.99
C GLN A 98 11.36 13.75 2.16
N ARG A 99 10.24 13.37 2.76
CA ARG A 99 9.64 14.06 3.91
C ARG A 99 8.73 13.14 4.68
N MET A 100 8.43 13.48 5.92
CA MET A 100 7.36 12.83 6.66
C MET A 100 6.00 13.34 6.18
N TYR A 101 5.11 12.43 5.83
CA TYR A 101 3.72 12.73 5.53
C TYR A 101 2.88 12.51 6.79
N PRO A 102 1.99 13.47 7.15
CA PRO A 102 1.14 13.30 8.32
C PRO A 102 0.31 12.01 8.22
N VAL A 103 0.33 11.23 9.28
CA VAL A 103 -0.45 9.99 9.35
C VAL A 103 -1.89 10.32 9.69
N PRO A 104 -2.88 9.85 8.88
CA PRO A 104 -4.28 10.06 9.18
C PRO A 104 -4.68 9.45 10.54
N GLN A 105 -5.44 10.20 11.34
CA GLN A 105 -5.93 9.72 12.63
C GLN A 105 -7.18 8.86 12.49
N THR A 106 -7.90 8.97 11.36
CA THR A 106 -9.06 8.12 11.06
C THR A 106 -8.60 6.71 10.74
N PRO A 107 -9.09 5.69 11.45
CA PRO A 107 -8.77 4.30 11.14
C PRO A 107 -9.30 3.90 9.77
N VAL A 108 -8.56 3.02 9.09
CA VAL A 108 -9.09 2.27 7.95
C VAL A 108 -9.79 1.02 8.49
N VAL A 109 -10.90 0.63 7.87
CA VAL A 109 -11.69 -0.51 8.31
C VAL A 109 -11.62 -1.64 7.27
N LEU A 110 -11.36 -2.85 7.75
CA LEU A 110 -11.49 -4.10 7.03
C LEU A 110 -12.56 -4.94 7.72
N ASP A 111 -13.70 -5.16 7.07
CA ASP A 111 -14.79 -5.95 7.64
C ASP A 111 -14.68 -7.42 7.26
N GLN A 112 -15.04 -8.30 8.19
CA GLN A 112 -15.40 -9.69 7.93
C GLN A 112 -16.92 -9.73 7.87
N GLN A 113 -17.47 -9.77 6.66
CA GLN A 113 -18.90 -9.70 6.44
C GLN A 113 -19.35 -10.69 5.37
N GLN A 114 -20.41 -11.46 5.69
CA GLN A 114 -20.93 -12.51 4.82
C GLN A 114 -19.84 -13.53 4.43
N CYS A 115 -19.00 -13.89 5.40
CA CYS A 115 -17.86 -14.78 5.24
C CYS A 115 -16.87 -14.32 4.14
N ARG A 116 -16.60 -13.02 4.08
CA ARG A 116 -15.60 -12.40 3.20
C ARG A 116 -14.90 -11.26 3.93
N TYR A 117 -13.70 -10.94 3.52
CA TYR A 117 -13.10 -9.66 3.82
C TYR A 117 -13.60 -8.57 2.85
N ALA A 118 -13.99 -7.43 3.38
CA ALA A 118 -14.43 -6.27 2.60
C ALA A 118 -13.81 -4.98 3.13
N PRO A 119 -13.09 -4.21 2.31
CA PRO A 119 -12.76 -4.49 0.90
C PRO A 119 -11.68 -5.58 0.75
N ARG A 120 -11.57 -6.19 -0.43
CA ARG A 120 -10.54 -7.19 -0.73
C ARG A 120 -9.14 -6.61 -0.77
N VAL A 121 -8.98 -5.40 -1.28
CA VAL A 121 -7.71 -4.66 -1.38
C VAL A 121 -7.90 -3.29 -0.75
N LEU A 122 -6.97 -2.88 0.09
CA LEU A 122 -6.99 -1.57 0.73
C LEU A 122 -5.57 -1.06 0.97
N GLY A 123 -5.45 0.25 1.18
CA GLY A 123 -4.19 0.88 1.56
C GLY A 123 -4.28 1.54 2.92
N VAL A 124 -3.17 1.54 3.63
CA VAL A 124 -2.96 2.28 4.88
C VAL A 124 -1.63 3.02 4.83
N GLN A 125 -1.55 4.14 5.50
CA GLN A 125 -0.25 4.78 5.72
C GLN A 125 0.45 4.09 6.90
N ALA A 126 1.77 3.91 6.82
CA ALA A 126 2.56 3.40 7.94
C ALA A 126 2.30 4.25 9.20
N GLY A 127 1.97 3.60 10.31
CA GLY A 127 1.52 4.25 11.54
C GLY A 127 -0.01 4.49 11.62
N GLN A 128 -0.77 4.39 10.53
CA GLN A 128 -2.23 4.51 10.58
C GLN A 128 -2.87 3.25 11.15
N GLN A 129 -3.91 3.42 11.95
CA GLN A 129 -4.65 2.29 12.51
C GLN A 129 -5.50 1.59 11.45
N LEU A 130 -5.34 0.27 11.34
CA LEU A 130 -6.28 -0.64 10.69
C LEU A 130 -7.17 -1.27 11.76
N THR A 131 -8.47 -1.14 11.62
CA THR A 131 -9.47 -1.84 12.43
C THR A 131 -10.06 -2.96 11.61
N ILE A 132 -9.91 -4.20 12.07
CA ILE A 132 -10.51 -5.38 11.43
C ILE A 132 -11.66 -5.83 12.30
N ARG A 133 -12.87 -5.83 11.74
CA ARG A 133 -14.11 -6.03 12.49
C ARG A 133 -14.83 -7.30 12.02
N ASN A 134 -15.22 -8.16 12.95
CA ASN A 134 -16.12 -9.26 12.67
C ASN A 134 -17.58 -8.76 12.61
N GLY A 135 -18.14 -8.63 11.41
CA GLY A 135 -19.54 -8.27 11.19
C GLY A 135 -20.50 -9.45 11.22
N ASP A 136 -19.99 -10.69 11.23
CA ASP A 136 -20.79 -11.90 11.14
C ASP A 136 -21.04 -12.55 12.52
N PRO A 137 -22.19 -13.21 12.75
CA PRO A 137 -22.49 -13.90 14.03
C PRO A 137 -21.84 -15.30 14.12
N LEU A 138 -20.57 -15.39 13.71
CA LEU A 138 -19.80 -16.65 13.73
C LEU A 138 -18.31 -16.37 13.91
N LEU A 139 -17.55 -17.44 14.19
CA LEU A 139 -16.10 -17.37 14.33
C LEU A 139 -15.44 -17.09 12.99
N HIS A 140 -14.62 -16.05 12.99
CA HIS A 140 -13.58 -15.82 12.00
C HIS A 140 -12.21 -15.76 12.68
N ASN A 141 -11.19 -15.58 11.85
CA ASN A 141 -9.82 -15.37 12.28
C ASN A 141 -9.19 -14.31 11.40
N VAL A 142 -8.23 -13.59 11.93
CA VAL A 142 -7.44 -12.60 11.21
C VAL A 142 -5.99 -13.00 11.27
N HIS A 143 -5.49 -13.56 10.19
CA HIS A 143 -4.10 -13.98 10.05
C HIS A 143 -3.39 -13.06 9.04
N GLY A 144 -2.55 -12.16 9.55
CA GLY A 144 -1.71 -11.27 8.75
C GLY A 144 -0.33 -11.87 8.53
N GLU A 145 0.04 -12.07 7.27
CA GLU A 145 1.29 -12.71 6.85
C GLU A 145 2.31 -11.68 6.35
N GLY A 146 2.64 -10.67 7.17
CA GLY A 146 3.67 -9.69 6.84
C GLY A 146 5.06 -10.33 6.74
N ALA A 147 5.80 -9.98 5.70
CA ALA A 147 7.20 -10.36 5.55
C ALA A 147 8.16 -9.35 6.20
N VAL A 148 7.74 -8.08 6.26
CA VAL A 148 8.49 -6.96 6.86
C VAL A 148 7.87 -6.54 8.18
N ASN A 149 6.56 -6.39 8.24
CA ASN A 149 5.84 -6.12 9.48
C ASN A 149 5.58 -7.43 10.23
N GLN A 150 5.50 -7.33 11.56
CA GLN A 150 5.32 -8.50 12.40
C GLN A 150 4.02 -9.24 12.04
N PRO A 151 4.08 -10.54 11.71
CA PRO A 151 2.90 -11.37 11.50
C PRO A 151 2.02 -11.46 12.75
N PHE A 152 0.73 -11.70 12.57
CA PHE A 152 -0.22 -11.88 13.66
C PHE A 152 -1.32 -12.85 13.29
N ASP A 153 -1.88 -13.52 14.31
CA ASP A 153 -2.98 -14.48 14.17
C ASP A 153 -3.92 -14.31 15.36
N VAL A 154 -5.17 -13.89 15.10
CA VAL A 154 -6.15 -13.57 16.15
C VAL A 154 -7.52 -14.08 15.76
N GLY A 155 -8.12 -14.91 16.62
CA GLY A 155 -9.52 -15.32 16.47
C GLY A 155 -10.49 -14.17 16.77
N THR A 156 -11.56 -14.08 15.99
CA THR A 156 -12.65 -13.12 16.16
C THR A 156 -13.99 -13.87 16.31
N PRO A 157 -14.24 -14.52 17.47
CA PRO A 157 -15.38 -15.42 17.64
C PRO A 157 -16.74 -14.73 17.78
N VAL A 158 -16.78 -13.44 18.08
CA VAL A 158 -18.00 -12.72 18.42
C VAL A 158 -18.28 -11.62 17.41
N GLN A 159 -19.53 -11.51 16.97
CA GLN A 159 -19.99 -10.41 16.12
C GLN A 159 -19.72 -9.05 16.79
N GLY A 160 -19.20 -8.10 16.02
CA GLY A 160 -18.81 -6.78 16.50
C GLY A 160 -17.41 -6.73 17.13
N MET A 161 -16.72 -7.87 17.31
CA MET A 161 -15.34 -7.88 17.81
C MET A 161 -14.40 -7.18 16.85
N GLU A 162 -13.52 -6.36 17.38
CA GLU A 162 -12.52 -5.61 16.62
C GLU A 162 -11.10 -6.04 16.99
N VAL A 163 -10.27 -6.18 15.99
CA VAL A 163 -8.81 -6.34 16.09
C VAL A 163 -8.16 -5.09 15.52
N LYS A 164 -7.38 -4.38 16.34
CA LYS A 164 -6.68 -3.17 15.91
C LYS A 164 -5.23 -3.49 15.65
N ARG A 165 -4.71 -3.03 14.51
CA ARG A 165 -3.33 -3.21 14.07
C ARG A 165 -2.78 -1.90 13.53
N THR A 166 -1.46 -1.75 13.64
CA THR A 166 -0.70 -0.67 13.05
C THR A 166 0.54 -1.28 12.42
N PHE A 167 0.74 -1.03 11.15
CA PHE A 167 1.94 -1.44 10.43
C PHE A 167 2.96 -0.31 10.51
N ALA A 168 4.16 -0.61 11.00
CA ALA A 168 5.18 0.41 11.22
C ALA A 168 6.01 0.72 9.97
N THR A 169 6.12 -0.23 9.06
CA THR A 169 7.05 -0.18 7.93
C THR A 169 6.31 -0.40 6.62
N ARG A 170 6.77 0.31 5.56
CA ARG A 170 6.27 0.10 4.19
C ARG A 170 6.35 -1.37 3.80
N GLU A 171 5.24 -1.91 3.32
CA GLU A 171 5.13 -3.27 2.80
C GLU A 171 3.98 -3.37 1.79
N VAL A 172 4.26 -3.75 0.57
CA VAL A 172 3.29 -3.89 -0.51
C VAL A 172 3.31 -5.35 -0.98
N MET A 173 2.32 -6.14 -0.83
CA MET A 173 1.02 -6.08 -0.16
C MET A 173 1.02 -7.14 0.94
N VAL A 174 0.58 -6.80 2.13
CA VAL A 174 0.46 -7.75 3.24
C VAL A 174 -0.79 -8.62 3.05
N PRO A 175 -0.68 -9.95 2.92
CA PRO A 175 -1.84 -10.82 2.86
C PRO A 175 -2.53 -10.91 4.23
N ILE A 176 -3.86 -10.84 4.23
CA ILE A 176 -4.71 -11.10 5.40
C ILE A 176 -5.61 -12.27 5.05
N LYS A 177 -5.53 -13.34 5.81
CA LYS A 177 -6.28 -14.59 5.58
C LYS A 177 -7.15 -14.94 6.78
N CYS A 178 -8.11 -15.82 6.56
CA CYS A 178 -8.87 -16.45 7.62
C CYS A 178 -8.54 -17.95 7.65
N ASN A 179 -8.04 -18.46 8.80
CA ASN A 179 -7.71 -19.88 8.94
C ASN A 179 -8.95 -20.77 9.07
N VAL A 180 -10.13 -20.17 9.35
CA VAL A 180 -11.41 -20.91 9.43
C VAL A 180 -12.03 -21.07 8.05
N HIS A 181 -11.95 -20.03 7.20
CA HIS A 181 -12.57 -19.99 5.88
C HIS A 181 -11.50 -19.67 4.83
N ALA A 182 -10.93 -20.69 4.22
CA ALA A 182 -9.76 -20.59 3.34
C ALA A 182 -9.96 -19.70 2.10
N TRP A 183 -11.20 -19.37 1.75
CA TRP A 183 -11.53 -18.46 0.66
C TRP A 183 -11.47 -16.98 1.06
N MET A 184 -11.46 -16.67 2.37
CA MET A 184 -11.41 -15.30 2.86
C MET A 184 -9.97 -14.78 2.81
N THR A 185 -9.71 -13.89 1.88
CA THR A 185 -8.41 -13.23 1.71
C THR A 185 -8.62 -11.75 1.43
N ALA A 186 -7.75 -10.91 1.99
CA ALA A 186 -7.61 -9.50 1.65
C ALA A 186 -6.11 -9.14 1.57
N TYR A 187 -5.82 -7.96 1.02
CA TYR A 187 -4.45 -7.47 0.88
C TYR A 187 -4.36 -6.02 1.35
N VAL A 188 -3.34 -5.72 2.15
CA VAL A 188 -3.11 -4.38 2.71
C VAL A 188 -1.82 -3.80 2.16
N GLY A 189 -1.95 -2.73 1.37
CA GLY A 189 -0.80 -1.93 0.94
C GLY A 189 -0.40 -0.96 2.04
N VAL A 190 0.81 -1.09 2.58
CA VAL A 190 1.36 -0.20 3.60
C VAL A 190 2.38 0.73 2.96
N LEU A 191 2.13 2.04 2.99
CA LEU A 191 3.00 3.05 2.40
C LEU A 191 3.35 4.15 3.40
N GLU A 192 4.47 4.82 3.23
CA GLU A 192 4.91 5.95 4.08
C GLU A 192 4.25 7.29 3.70
N HIS A 193 3.36 7.28 2.70
CA HIS A 193 2.73 8.46 2.11
C HIS A 193 1.28 8.16 1.70
N PRO A 194 0.41 9.16 1.53
CA PRO A 194 -1.01 8.97 1.21
C PRO A 194 -1.32 8.79 -0.29
N PHE A 195 -0.32 8.74 -1.17
CA PHE A 195 -0.52 8.76 -2.62
C PHE A 195 -0.72 7.35 -3.17
N PHE A 196 -1.88 6.79 -2.92
CA PHE A 196 -2.34 5.50 -3.42
C PHE A 196 -3.85 5.50 -3.63
N ALA A 197 -4.33 4.54 -4.38
CA ALA A 197 -5.74 4.26 -4.61
C ALA A 197 -5.94 2.78 -4.89
N VAL A 198 -7.20 2.33 -4.85
CA VAL A 198 -7.62 1.01 -5.34
C VAL A 198 -8.63 1.22 -6.45
N THR A 199 -8.54 0.43 -7.53
CA THR A 199 -9.49 0.57 -8.62
C THR A 199 -10.90 0.15 -8.22
N ASP A 200 -11.88 0.95 -8.63
CA ASP A 200 -13.30 0.68 -8.47
C ASP A 200 -13.83 -0.38 -9.47
N ALA A 201 -15.14 -0.65 -9.43
CA ALA A 201 -15.79 -1.59 -10.33
C ALA A 201 -15.68 -1.22 -11.83
N ALA A 202 -15.44 0.05 -12.15
CA ALA A 202 -15.18 0.54 -13.49
C ALA A 202 -13.67 0.56 -13.84
N GLY A 203 -12.83 -0.03 -12.98
CA GLY A 203 -11.37 -0.06 -13.13
C GLY A 203 -10.71 1.30 -12.94
N ARG A 204 -11.40 2.31 -12.41
CA ARG A 204 -10.91 3.67 -12.25
C ARG A 204 -10.18 3.85 -10.94
N PHE A 205 -9.16 4.70 -10.97
CA PHE A 205 -8.45 5.16 -9.77
C PHE A 205 -8.22 6.67 -9.81
N SER A 206 -7.99 7.27 -8.64
CA SER A 206 -7.63 8.68 -8.50
C SER A 206 -6.67 8.87 -7.34
N ILE A 207 -5.52 9.49 -7.61
CA ILE A 207 -4.52 9.89 -6.61
C ILE A 207 -4.47 11.43 -6.63
N PRO A 208 -5.19 12.08 -5.72
CA PRO A 208 -5.24 13.54 -5.63
C PRO A 208 -4.03 14.10 -4.87
N ASN A 209 -3.92 15.44 -4.91
CA ASN A 209 -3.00 16.22 -4.07
C ASN A 209 -1.52 15.89 -4.27
N LEU A 210 -1.14 15.44 -5.46
CA LEU A 210 0.26 15.23 -5.82
C LEU A 210 0.97 16.57 -6.03
N PRO A 211 2.13 16.81 -5.39
CA PRO A 211 2.98 17.94 -5.74
C PRO A 211 3.39 17.89 -7.22
N PRO A 212 3.73 19.01 -7.84
CA PRO A 212 4.36 18.98 -9.16
C PRO A 212 5.66 18.17 -9.12
N GLY A 213 5.85 17.25 -10.08
CA GLY A 213 7.02 16.37 -10.09
C GLY A 213 6.93 15.26 -11.13
N SER A 214 8.01 14.49 -11.22
CA SER A 214 8.06 13.29 -12.05
C SER A 214 8.05 12.06 -11.14
N TYR A 215 7.15 11.14 -11.39
CA TYR A 215 6.84 10.01 -10.55
C TYR A 215 6.91 8.70 -11.31
N THR A 216 7.24 7.64 -10.61
CA THR A 216 6.96 6.27 -11.05
C THR A 216 5.72 5.76 -10.31
N LEU A 217 4.64 5.51 -11.03
CA LEU A 217 3.49 4.78 -10.49
C LEU A 217 3.70 3.29 -10.66
N GLU A 218 3.28 2.53 -9.64
CA GLU A 218 3.17 1.08 -9.74
C GLU A 218 1.73 0.66 -9.50
N VAL A 219 1.26 -0.28 -10.30
CA VAL A 219 0.00 -1.00 -10.09
C VAL A 219 0.30 -2.43 -9.68
N TRP A 220 -0.46 -2.95 -8.73
CA TRP A 220 -0.35 -4.31 -8.24
C TRP A 220 -1.71 -5.02 -8.30
N HIS A 221 -1.70 -6.24 -8.80
CA HIS A 221 -2.84 -7.14 -8.78
C HIS A 221 -2.40 -8.51 -8.24
N GLU A 222 -3.24 -9.15 -7.39
CA GLU A 222 -2.87 -10.37 -6.66
C GLU A 222 -2.43 -11.54 -7.55
N THR A 223 -2.93 -11.62 -8.78
CA THR A 223 -2.61 -12.71 -9.72
C THR A 223 -1.71 -12.25 -10.87
N LEU A 224 -1.84 -10.98 -11.30
CA LEU A 224 -1.13 -10.47 -12.49
C LEU A 224 0.18 -9.76 -12.14
N GLY A 225 0.50 -9.64 -10.82
CA GLY A 225 1.73 -9.01 -10.38
C GLY A 225 1.73 -7.50 -10.54
N THR A 226 2.90 -6.93 -10.84
CA THR A 226 3.12 -5.48 -10.88
C THR A 226 3.44 -4.98 -12.28
N GLN A 227 3.06 -3.72 -12.56
CA GLN A 227 3.51 -2.94 -13.71
C GLN A 227 3.84 -1.52 -13.25
N THR A 228 4.75 -0.84 -13.93
CA THR A 228 5.16 0.53 -13.63
C THR A 228 5.01 1.43 -14.84
N GLN A 229 4.70 2.71 -14.58
CA GLN A 229 4.67 3.75 -15.60
C GLN A 229 5.19 5.06 -15.01
N GLN A 230 5.98 5.81 -15.80
CA GLN A 230 6.43 7.15 -15.43
C GLN A 230 5.40 8.21 -15.84
N VAL A 231 5.23 9.21 -14.99
CA VAL A 231 4.34 10.34 -15.23
C VAL A 231 4.95 11.62 -14.67
N THR A 232 4.83 12.71 -15.41
CA THR A 232 5.17 14.06 -14.93
C THR A 232 3.88 14.85 -14.74
N VAL A 233 3.69 15.38 -13.53
CA VAL A 233 2.53 16.20 -13.14
C VAL A 233 3.00 17.63 -12.95
N ALA A 234 2.47 18.56 -13.76
CA ALA A 234 2.71 19.98 -13.57
C ALA A 234 1.79 20.57 -12.48
N ALA A 235 2.02 21.81 -12.09
CA ALA A 235 1.18 22.50 -11.13
C ALA A 235 -0.28 22.54 -11.60
N LYS A 236 -1.22 22.12 -10.72
CA LYS A 236 -2.68 22.05 -10.97
C LYS A 236 -3.09 21.12 -12.11
N GLU A 237 -2.19 20.31 -12.61
CA GLU A 237 -2.47 19.39 -13.70
C GLU A 237 -3.12 18.11 -13.18
N SER A 238 -4.10 17.59 -13.92
CA SER A 238 -4.61 16.24 -13.79
C SER A 238 -4.11 15.39 -14.96
N LYS A 239 -3.31 14.37 -14.66
CA LYS A 239 -2.85 13.40 -15.66
C LYS A 239 -3.79 12.20 -15.67
N ASP A 240 -4.15 11.75 -16.86
CA ASP A 240 -4.91 10.52 -17.03
C ASP A 240 -4.00 9.41 -17.59
N LEU A 241 -4.01 8.24 -16.95
CA LEU A 241 -3.16 7.09 -17.29
C LEU A 241 -4.01 5.85 -17.56
N ALA A 242 -3.49 4.99 -18.43
CA ALA A 242 -4.07 3.68 -18.67
C ALA A 242 -3.04 2.59 -18.40
N PHE A 243 -3.42 1.58 -17.61
CA PHE A 243 -2.65 0.35 -17.43
C PHE A 243 -3.39 -0.80 -18.06
N THR A 244 -2.66 -1.66 -18.78
CA THR A 244 -3.23 -2.85 -19.42
C THR A 244 -2.44 -4.07 -18.97
N TYR A 245 -3.09 -4.92 -18.19
CA TYR A 245 -2.55 -6.24 -17.89
C TYR A 245 -2.86 -7.19 -19.06
N LYS A 246 -1.96 -8.12 -19.29
CA LYS A 246 -2.26 -9.27 -20.14
C LYS A 246 -2.89 -10.37 -19.28
N ALA A 247 -3.96 -10.99 -19.79
CA ALA A 247 -4.53 -12.17 -19.16
C ALA A 247 -3.47 -13.29 -19.10
N PRO A 248 -3.51 -14.15 -18.05
CA PRO A 248 -2.54 -15.24 -17.86
C PRO A 248 -2.65 -16.34 -18.91
#